data_1ad5ba0b016dd52ba45894e668d434c8
#
_entry.id   1ad5ba0b016dd52ba45894e668d434c8
#
_cell.length_a   1.000
_cell.length_b   1.000
_cell.length_c   1.000
_cell.angle_alpha   90.00
_cell.angle_beta   90.00
_cell.angle_gamma   90.00
#
_symmetry.space_group_name_H-M   'P 1'
#
loop_
_entity.id
_entity.type
_entity.pdbx_description
1 polymer ?
#
loop_
_entity_poly.entity_id
_entity_poly.type
_entity_poly.pdbx_seq_one_letter_code
_entity_poly.pdbx_strand_id
1 'polypeptide(L)'
;MSSLTKRPSRPENCQLCGSTDLVRKIATYPVALSGPLEGKQIHVGRVALHECLTSGHLMPTRSGQAKVDRNVEMGVRLYLGQLR
;
A
#
# COMPACT_ATOMS: atom_id res chain seq x y z
N MET A 1 12.84 -26.06 -8.55
CA MET A 1 12.67 -25.80 -8.14
C MET A 1 12.38 -25.06 -7.11
N SER A 2 13.06 -24.73 -6.46
CA SER A 2 12.82 -24.05 -5.28
C SER A 2 12.21 -22.76 -5.43
N SER A 3 12.19 -22.22 -6.54
CA SER A 3 11.60 -20.94 -6.72
C SER A 3 10.17 -20.93 -6.36
N LEU A 4 9.61 -22.08 -6.20
CA LEU A 4 8.25 -22.12 -5.85
C LEU A 4 7.97 -21.61 -4.51
N THR A 5 8.94 -21.50 -3.67
CA THR A 5 8.69 -21.10 -2.32
C THR A 5 8.84 -19.65 -2.10
N LYS A 6 8.79 -18.84 -3.16
CA LYS A 6 8.89 -17.49 -2.98
C LYS A 6 7.98 -16.94 -2.02
N ARG A 7 8.39 -16.07 -1.15
CA ARG A 7 7.59 -15.46 -0.20
C ARG A 7 7.32 -14.12 -0.56
N PRO A 8 6.13 -13.65 -0.76
CA PRO A 8 5.80 -12.29 -1.17
C PRO A 8 5.67 -11.32 -0.02
N SER A 9 6.06 -11.70 1.13
CA SER A 9 5.83 -10.84 2.29
C SER A 9 6.65 -9.57 2.25
N ARG A 10 7.73 -9.54 1.50
CA ARG A 10 8.48 -8.30 1.38
C ARG A 10 9.22 -8.30 0.05
N PRO A 11 9.32 -7.16 -0.58
CA PRO A 11 10.06 -7.07 -1.83
C PRO A 11 11.55 -7.12 -1.54
N GLU A 12 12.32 -7.65 -2.46
CA GLU A 12 13.74 -7.69 -2.30
C GLU A 12 14.38 -6.40 -2.78
N ASN A 13 13.71 -5.72 -3.70
CA ASN A 13 14.22 -4.49 -4.27
C ASN A 13 13.11 -3.48 -4.40
N CYS A 14 13.47 -2.21 -4.39
CA CYS A 14 12.52 -1.16 -4.69
C CYS A 14 12.10 -1.28 -6.14
N GLN A 15 10.80 -1.29 -6.39
CA GLN A 15 10.29 -1.42 -7.74
C GLN A 15 10.52 -0.18 -8.57
N LEU A 16 10.83 0.93 -7.93
CA LEU A 16 11.05 2.18 -8.61
C LEU A 16 12.50 2.37 -9.03
N CYS A 17 13.45 2.09 -8.16
CA CYS A 17 14.86 2.34 -8.47
C CYS A 17 15.75 1.11 -8.36
N GLY A 18 15.21 -0.02 -7.95
CA GLY A 18 15.98 -1.25 -7.87
C GLY A 18 16.87 -1.37 -6.66
N SER A 19 16.87 -0.39 -5.77
CA SER A 19 17.72 -0.42 -4.59
C SER A 19 17.28 -1.52 -3.62
N THR A 20 18.23 -2.11 -2.92
CA THR A 20 17.91 -3.09 -1.90
C THR A 20 17.88 -2.47 -0.51
N ASP A 21 18.10 -1.17 -0.40
CA ASP A 21 18.09 -0.49 0.89
C ASP A 21 16.67 -0.20 1.33
N LEU A 22 16.00 -1.20 1.84
CA LEU A 22 14.62 -1.08 2.29
C LEU A 22 14.55 -1.21 3.79
N VAL A 23 13.76 -0.34 4.43
CA VAL A 23 13.53 -0.44 5.85
C VAL A 23 12.04 -0.55 6.09
N ARG A 24 11.68 -1.24 7.15
CA ARG A 24 10.28 -1.41 7.50
C ARG A 24 9.85 -0.26 8.39
N LYS A 25 8.66 0.26 8.15
CA LYS A 25 8.11 1.31 9.00
C LYS A 25 6.59 1.19 9.03
N ILE A 26 5.97 1.86 9.97
CA ILE A 26 4.53 1.91 10.07
C ILE A 26 4.13 3.36 9.97
N ALA A 27 3.26 3.66 9.04
CA ALA A 27 2.87 5.05 8.80
C ALA A 27 1.50 5.10 8.14
N THR A 28 0.94 6.30 8.05
CA THR A 28 -0.31 6.52 7.33
C THR A 28 -0.02 6.46 5.84
N TYR A 29 -0.84 5.72 5.13
CA TYR A 29 -0.64 5.52 3.70
C TYR A 29 -1.84 6.09 2.95
N PRO A 30 -1.64 7.11 2.09
CA PRO A 30 -2.74 7.68 1.34
C PRO A 30 -3.03 6.86 0.10
N VAL A 31 -4.30 6.70 -0.21
CA VAL A 31 -4.73 5.95 -1.39
C VAL A 31 -5.67 6.83 -2.19
N ALA A 32 -5.29 7.12 -3.43
CA ALA A 32 -6.14 7.90 -4.31
C ALA A 32 -7.22 7.01 -4.91
N LEU A 33 -8.43 7.51 -4.98
CA LEU A 33 -9.55 6.77 -5.54
C LEU A 33 -9.76 7.14 -6.99
N SER A 34 -10.43 6.27 -7.73
CA SER A 34 -10.68 6.51 -9.12
C SER A 34 -12.16 6.29 -9.44
N GLY A 35 -12.54 6.45 -10.68
CA GLY A 35 -13.93 6.27 -11.10
C GLY A 35 -14.80 7.40 -10.58
N PRO A 36 -15.97 7.10 -10.06
CA PRO A 36 -16.88 8.15 -9.57
C PRO A 36 -16.35 8.88 -8.36
N LEU A 37 -15.29 8.38 -7.73
CA LEU A 37 -14.70 9.02 -6.58
C LEU A 37 -13.34 9.64 -6.91
N GLU A 38 -13.07 9.86 -8.16
CA GLU A 38 -11.81 10.47 -8.57
C GLU A 38 -11.61 11.80 -7.88
N GLY A 39 -10.42 12.04 -7.40
CA GLY A 39 -10.11 13.26 -6.65
C GLY A 39 -10.25 13.09 -5.15
N LYS A 40 -10.80 11.98 -4.70
CA LYS A 40 -10.89 11.71 -3.27
C LYS A 40 -9.72 10.83 -2.84
N GLN A 41 -9.37 10.90 -1.58
CA GLN A 41 -8.31 10.06 -1.02
C GLN A 41 -8.77 9.45 0.28
N ILE A 42 -8.24 8.27 0.57
CA ILE A 42 -8.47 7.61 1.85
C ILE A 42 -7.09 7.48 2.50
N HIS A 43 -6.99 7.90 3.76
CA HIS A 43 -5.74 7.78 4.50
C HIS A 43 -5.86 6.61 5.47
N VAL A 44 -5.08 5.57 5.23
CA VAL A 44 -5.11 4.36 6.04
C VAL A 44 -4.01 4.47 7.07
N GLY A 45 -4.37 4.49 8.34
CA GLY A 45 -3.39 4.64 9.40
C GLY A 45 -2.70 3.34 9.76
N ARG A 46 -1.49 3.46 10.25
CA ARG A 46 -0.72 2.32 10.76
C ARG A 46 -0.58 1.19 9.76
N VAL A 47 -0.14 1.52 8.57
CA VAL A 47 0.10 0.52 7.54
C VAL A 47 1.57 0.12 7.60
N ALA A 48 1.83 -1.18 7.61
CA ALA A 48 3.20 -1.68 7.58
C ALA A 48 3.74 -1.51 6.17
N LEU A 49 4.83 -0.78 6.03
CA LEU A 49 5.41 -0.42 4.76
C LEU A 49 6.88 -0.74 4.72
N HIS A 50 7.43 -0.84 3.52
CA HIS A 50 8.86 -0.81 3.30
C HIS A 50 9.17 0.52 2.63
N GLU A 51 10.14 1.23 3.14
CA GLU A 51 10.57 2.48 2.56
C GLU A 51 11.93 2.30 1.92
N CYS A 52 12.08 2.71 0.67
CA CYS A 52 13.35 2.69 -0.01
C CYS A 52 14.16 3.91 0.43
N LEU A 53 15.30 3.68 1.03
CA LEU A 53 16.12 4.80 1.50
C LEU A 53 16.74 5.58 0.37
N THR A 54 16.82 5.01 -0.81
CA THR A 54 17.40 5.68 -1.96
C THR A 54 16.41 6.61 -2.66
N SER A 55 15.18 6.12 -2.90
CA SER A 55 14.20 6.91 -3.65
C SER A 55 13.07 7.46 -2.79
N GLY A 56 12.93 6.97 -1.58
CA GLY A 56 11.83 7.39 -0.72
C GLY A 56 10.50 6.72 -1.06
N HIS A 57 10.52 5.77 -1.97
CA HIS A 57 9.30 5.08 -2.39
C HIS A 57 8.77 4.21 -1.25
N LEU A 58 7.46 4.25 -1.05
CA LEU A 58 6.81 3.46 -0.01
C LEU A 58 6.04 2.31 -0.64
N MET A 59 6.25 1.11 -0.11
CA MET A 59 5.61 -0.08 -0.62
C MET A 59 4.97 -0.83 0.52
N PRO A 60 3.65 -1.04 0.51
CA PRO A 60 3.02 -1.79 1.59
C PRO A 60 3.55 -3.22 1.64
N THR A 61 3.70 -3.74 2.86
CA THR A 61 4.02 -5.15 3.04
C THR A 61 2.75 -5.93 2.71
N ARG A 62 2.85 -7.25 2.74
CA ARG A 62 1.69 -8.08 2.45
C ARG A 62 0.54 -7.78 3.42
N SER A 63 0.83 -7.71 4.72
CA SER A 63 -0.20 -7.39 5.70
C SER A 63 -0.66 -5.96 5.56
N GLY A 64 0.25 -5.06 5.23
CA GLY A 64 -0.10 -3.66 5.00
C GLY A 64 -1.04 -3.52 3.81
N GLN A 65 -0.78 -4.26 2.74
CA GLN A 65 -1.63 -4.22 1.56
C GLN A 65 -3.03 -4.73 1.87
N ALA A 66 -3.12 -5.80 2.67
CA ALA A 66 -4.42 -6.33 3.04
C ALA A 66 -5.21 -5.31 3.85
N LYS A 67 -4.54 -4.58 4.73
CA LYS A 67 -5.19 -3.55 5.52
C LYS A 67 -5.66 -2.40 4.64
N VAL A 68 -4.82 -1.99 3.70
CA VAL A 68 -5.17 -0.94 2.76
C VAL A 68 -6.40 -1.34 1.96
N ASP A 69 -6.40 -2.55 1.41
CA ASP A 69 -7.51 -3.02 0.60
C ASP A 69 -8.81 -3.01 1.38
N ARG A 70 -8.77 -3.48 2.63
CA ARG A 70 -9.96 -3.53 3.45
C ARG A 70 -10.49 -2.13 3.75
N ASN A 71 -9.59 -1.22 4.09
CA ASN A 71 -10.01 0.13 4.42
C ASN A 71 -10.50 0.90 3.20
N VAL A 72 -9.90 0.66 2.06
CA VAL A 72 -10.34 1.30 0.82
C VAL A 72 -11.74 0.82 0.49
N GLU A 73 -12.00 -0.47 0.62
CA GLU A 73 -13.32 -1.00 0.34
C GLU A 73 -14.37 -0.36 1.23
N MET A 74 -14.09 -0.23 2.52
CA MET A 74 -15.02 0.40 3.44
C MET A 74 -15.21 1.87 3.11
N GLY A 75 -14.13 2.56 2.82
CA GLY A 75 -14.21 3.98 2.50
C GLY A 75 -15.00 4.25 1.23
N VAL A 76 -14.83 3.40 0.23
CA VAL A 76 -15.58 3.55 -1.01
C VAL A 76 -17.07 3.38 -0.75
N ARG A 77 -17.44 2.40 0.08
CA ARG A 77 -18.84 2.21 0.41
C ARG A 77 -19.43 3.42 1.11
N LEU A 78 -18.67 4.03 2.01
CA LEU A 78 -19.13 5.20 2.72
C LEU A 78 -19.32 6.38 1.78
N TYR A 79 -18.37 6.60 0.88
CA TYR A 79 -18.48 7.68 -0.07
C TYR A 79 -19.67 7.48 -1.01
N LEU A 80 -19.85 6.26 -1.52
CA LEU A 80 -20.96 6.00 -2.41
C LEU A 80 -22.30 6.16 -1.69
N GLY A 81 -22.36 5.83 -0.41
CA GLY A 81 -23.55 6.06 0.39
C GLY A 81 -23.88 7.52 0.53
N GLN A 82 -22.86 8.38 0.58
CA GLN A 82 -23.09 9.80 0.72
C GLN A 82 -23.56 10.44 -0.57
N LEU A 83 -23.29 9.80 -1.69
CA LEU A 83 -23.69 10.36 -2.97
C LEU A 83 -25.16 10.12 -3.31
N ARG A 84 -25.87 9.37 -2.51
CA ARG A 84 -27.26 9.10 -2.79
C ARG A 84 -28.19 10.19 -2.32
#